data_c1e01fad0cacea7c98c72e6d8b78a0ed
#
_entry.id   c1e01fad0cacea7c98c72e6d8b78a0ed
#
_cell.length_a   1.000
_cell.length_b   1.000
_cell.length_c   1.000
_cell.angle_alpha   90.00
_cell.angle_beta   90.00
_cell.angle_gamma   90.00
#
_symmetry.space_group_name_H-M   'P 1'
#
loop_
_entity.id
_entity.type
_entity.pdbx_description
1 polymer ?
#
loop_
_entity_poly.entity_id
_entity_poly.type
_entity_poly.pdbx_seq_one_letter_code
_entity_poly.pdbx_strand_id
1 'polypeptide(L)'
;MRAEIDGDFVVFLIGPRFGSKLHLYRSFLDFGGRRGMQHMLEYLMADPDKGLLGFQSLGLTTTVQYWRSFEHLEAFARNEDDPHLDVWRRYWKRVGTSDRSGIWHETYLVRAGEYEGIYGNMPPFGLGKAARLVPASETSSARSRLRSSAP
;
A
#
# COMPACT_ATOMS: atom_id res chain seq x y z
N MET A 1 -2.69 -15.78 15.18
CA MET A 1 -2.89 -14.33 15.45
C MET A 1 -3.91 -13.77 14.46
N ARG A 2 -4.64 -12.73 14.83
CA ARG A 2 -5.51 -11.95 13.94
C ARG A 2 -5.08 -10.48 13.95
N ALA A 3 -5.37 -9.75 12.87
CA ALA A 3 -5.11 -8.32 12.80
C ALA A 3 -6.27 -7.52 13.38
N GLU A 4 -5.96 -6.49 14.16
CA GLU A 4 -6.92 -5.49 14.65
C GLU A 4 -6.40 -4.09 14.32
N ILE A 5 -7.28 -3.28 13.74
CA ILE A 5 -7.04 -1.88 13.46
C ILE A 5 -8.22 -1.05 13.97
N ASP A 6 -7.93 0.06 14.62
CA ASP A 6 -8.96 0.90 15.20
C ASP A 6 -9.56 1.84 14.15
N GLY A 7 -10.89 1.80 14.01
CA GLY A 7 -11.63 2.63 13.07
C GLY A 7 -11.53 2.19 11.62
N ASP A 8 -11.98 3.07 10.74
CA ASP A 8 -11.91 2.89 9.29
C ASP A 8 -10.47 3.06 8.80
N PHE A 9 -10.16 2.44 7.67
CA PHE A 9 -8.86 2.59 7.02
C PHE A 9 -8.97 2.41 5.51
N VAL A 10 -7.88 2.66 4.81
CA VAL A 10 -7.82 2.53 3.36
C VAL A 10 -6.79 1.49 2.97
N VAL A 11 -7.16 0.62 2.04
CA VAL A 11 -6.24 -0.28 1.34
C VAL A 11 -5.95 0.31 -0.03
N PHE A 12 -4.68 0.50 -0.34
CA PHE A 12 -4.22 1.01 -1.62
C PHE A 12 -3.26 0.01 -2.26
N LEU A 13 -3.64 -0.50 -3.41
CA LEU A 13 -2.81 -1.37 -4.22
C LEU A 13 -2.23 -0.56 -5.37
N ILE A 14 -0.96 -0.72 -5.63
CA ILE A 14 -0.30 -0.06 -6.76
C ILE A 14 0.78 -0.96 -7.34
N GLY A 15 0.87 -0.96 -8.65
CA GLY A 15 1.89 -1.71 -9.36
C GLY A 15 2.17 -1.17 -10.75
N PRO A 16 3.35 -1.46 -11.31
CA PRO A 16 3.70 -1.15 -12.67
C PRO A 16 3.27 -2.25 -13.63
N ARG A 17 3.09 -1.88 -14.89
CA ARG A 17 3.11 -2.77 -16.03
C ARG A 17 4.39 -2.53 -16.83
N PHE A 18 5.16 -3.56 -17.05
CA PHE A 18 6.33 -3.53 -17.92
C PHE A 18 5.94 -3.97 -19.34
N GLY A 19 6.21 -3.15 -20.35
CA GLY A 19 5.78 -3.41 -21.71
C GLY A 19 6.46 -4.60 -22.36
N SER A 20 7.79 -4.73 -22.23
CA SER A 20 8.53 -5.88 -22.73
C SER A 20 9.79 -6.15 -21.92
N LYS A 21 10.28 -7.39 -21.99
CA LYS A 21 11.54 -7.79 -21.33
C LYS A 21 12.75 -6.98 -21.83
N LEU A 22 12.76 -6.55 -23.09
CA LEU A 22 13.81 -5.72 -23.68
C LEU A 22 13.90 -4.31 -23.05
N HIS A 23 12.82 -3.82 -22.48
CA HIS A 23 12.73 -2.47 -21.93
C HIS A 23 12.72 -2.45 -20.38
N LEU A 24 12.97 -3.58 -19.74
CA LEU A 24 12.86 -3.72 -18.28
C LEU A 24 13.68 -2.66 -17.52
N TYR A 25 14.94 -2.42 -17.95
CA TYR A 25 15.79 -1.41 -17.33
C TYR A 25 15.26 0.02 -17.53
N ARG A 26 14.78 0.33 -18.74
CA ARG A 26 14.16 1.63 -19.02
C ARG A 26 12.89 1.83 -18.22
N SER A 27 12.04 0.81 -18.14
CA SER A 27 10.83 0.84 -17.31
C SER A 27 11.16 1.04 -15.83
N PHE A 28 12.21 0.40 -15.32
CA PHE A 28 12.67 0.65 -13.94
C PHE A 28 13.06 2.13 -13.72
N LEU A 29 13.75 2.73 -14.68
CA LEU A 29 14.08 4.17 -14.62
C LEU A 29 12.84 5.06 -14.76
N ASP A 30 11.84 4.67 -15.54
CA ASP A 30 10.57 5.39 -15.69
C ASP A 30 9.85 5.50 -14.34
N PHE A 31 9.90 4.46 -13.52
CA PHE A 31 9.33 4.44 -12.15
C PHE A 31 10.24 5.08 -11.08
N GLY A 32 11.24 5.86 -11.50
CA GLY A 32 12.10 6.61 -10.58
C GLY A 32 13.32 5.84 -10.08
N GLY A 33 13.56 4.62 -10.56
CA GLY A 33 14.71 3.81 -10.19
C GLY A 33 14.80 3.61 -8.67
N ARG A 34 15.99 3.88 -8.08
CA ARG A 34 16.23 3.79 -6.62
C ARG A 34 15.46 4.85 -5.81
N ARG A 35 14.99 5.93 -6.43
CA ARG A 35 14.18 6.99 -5.80
C ARG A 35 12.68 6.81 -6.09
N GLY A 36 12.28 5.63 -6.48
CA GLY A 36 10.90 5.30 -6.76
C GLY A 36 10.09 4.96 -5.51
N MET A 37 9.20 3.98 -5.64
CA MET A 37 8.24 3.59 -4.61
C MET A 37 8.89 3.30 -3.24
N GLN A 38 10.01 2.58 -3.20
CA GLN A 38 10.66 2.22 -1.94
C GLN A 38 11.05 3.46 -1.12
N HIS A 39 11.67 4.45 -1.75
CA HIS A 39 12.05 5.69 -1.08
C HIS A 39 10.82 6.48 -0.58
N MET A 40 9.74 6.50 -1.37
CA MET A 40 8.49 7.13 -0.94
C MET A 40 7.89 6.44 0.28
N LEU A 41 7.91 5.10 0.32
CA LEU A 41 7.40 4.34 1.47
C LEU A 41 8.26 4.54 2.72
N GLU A 42 9.58 4.57 2.58
CA GLU A 42 10.51 4.88 3.68
C GLU A 42 10.27 6.29 4.24
N TYR A 43 10.09 7.26 3.37
CA TYR A 43 9.74 8.64 3.75
C TYR A 43 8.42 8.71 4.55
N LEU A 44 7.39 8.03 4.07
CA LEU A 44 6.09 7.98 4.73
C LEU A 44 6.13 7.25 6.08
N MET A 45 6.89 6.17 6.19
CA MET A 45 7.04 5.42 7.44
C MET A 45 7.86 6.18 8.49
N ALA A 46 8.68 7.15 8.08
CA ALA A 46 9.43 7.99 8.99
C ALA A 46 8.58 9.10 9.66
N ASP A 47 7.40 9.38 9.10
CA ASP A 47 6.48 10.42 9.60
C ASP A 47 5.06 9.83 9.76
N PRO A 48 4.67 9.40 10.97
CA PRO A 48 3.34 8.85 11.23
C PRO A 48 2.17 9.79 10.90
N ASP A 49 2.40 11.11 10.93
CA ASP A 49 1.37 12.12 10.65
C ASP A 49 0.96 12.12 9.16
N LYS A 50 1.78 11.54 8.29
CA LYS A 50 1.44 11.30 6.88
C LYS A 50 0.36 10.21 6.71
N GLY A 51 0.08 9.43 7.74
CA GLY A 51 -1.03 8.50 7.79
C GLY A 51 -0.81 7.14 7.12
N LEU A 52 0.40 6.81 6.65
CA LEU A 52 0.72 5.45 6.22
C LEU A 52 0.88 4.55 7.45
N LEU A 53 -0.01 3.58 7.61
CA LEU A 53 0.02 2.63 8.73
C LEU A 53 1.01 1.50 8.50
N GLY A 54 1.27 1.15 7.26
CA GLY A 54 2.19 0.09 6.87
C GLY A 54 2.01 -0.33 5.43
N PHE A 55 2.92 -1.17 4.95
CA PHE A 55 2.86 -1.70 3.59
C PHE A 55 3.47 -3.09 3.47
N GLN A 56 3.13 -3.77 2.41
CA GLN A 56 3.72 -5.05 2.02
C GLN A 56 4.03 -5.06 0.53
N SER A 57 5.26 -5.41 0.18
CA SER A 57 5.61 -5.71 -1.21
C SER A 57 5.08 -7.09 -1.58
N LEU A 58 4.38 -7.17 -2.69
CA LEU A 58 3.87 -8.39 -3.29
C LEU A 58 4.69 -8.68 -4.56
N GLY A 59 5.68 -9.55 -4.43
CA GLY A 59 6.68 -9.75 -5.46
C GLY A 59 7.63 -8.56 -5.60
N LEU A 60 8.12 -8.31 -6.81
CA LEU A 60 9.16 -7.31 -7.07
C LEU A 60 8.63 -5.89 -7.28
N THR A 61 7.37 -5.72 -7.59
CA THR A 61 6.89 -4.46 -8.18
C THR A 61 5.56 -3.96 -7.64
N THR A 62 4.74 -4.83 -7.08
CA THR A 62 3.42 -4.46 -6.54
C THR A 62 3.52 -4.25 -5.05
N THR A 63 2.85 -3.23 -4.54
CA THR A 63 2.70 -3.00 -3.10
C THR A 63 1.23 -2.92 -2.72
N VAL A 64 0.91 -3.45 -1.55
CA VAL A 64 -0.30 -3.12 -0.83
C VAL A 64 0.08 -2.20 0.33
N GLN A 65 -0.64 -1.10 0.46
CA GLN A 65 -0.43 -0.06 1.46
C GLN A 65 -1.70 0.09 2.28
N TYR A 66 -1.54 0.39 3.55
CA TYR A 66 -2.64 0.60 4.50
C TYR A 66 -2.53 2.02 5.02
N TRP A 67 -3.59 2.79 4.88
CA TRP A 67 -3.62 4.21 5.20
C TRP A 67 -4.67 4.51 6.26
N ARG A 68 -4.40 5.50 7.09
CA ARG A 68 -5.33 5.93 8.14
C ARG A 68 -6.66 6.42 7.56
N SER A 69 -6.63 7.16 6.46
CA SER A 69 -7.82 7.59 5.74
C SER A 69 -7.51 7.91 4.28
N PHE A 70 -8.55 8.13 3.49
CA PHE A 70 -8.43 8.58 2.10
C PHE A 70 -7.82 9.98 2.01
N GLU A 71 -8.13 10.86 2.95
CA GLU A 71 -7.59 12.22 3.02
C GLU A 71 -6.08 12.23 3.19
N HIS A 72 -5.51 11.31 4.00
CA HIS A 72 -4.06 11.18 4.14
C HIS A 72 -3.41 10.71 2.84
N LEU A 73 -4.01 9.71 2.18
CA LEU A 73 -3.53 9.22 0.88
C LEU A 73 -3.58 10.33 -0.18
N GLU A 74 -4.69 11.07 -0.25
CA GLU A 74 -4.88 12.16 -1.20
C GLU A 74 -3.94 13.34 -0.90
N ALA A 75 -3.76 13.70 0.36
CA ALA A 75 -2.84 14.74 0.78
C ALA A 75 -1.40 14.44 0.32
N PHE A 76 -0.93 13.22 0.57
CA PHE A 76 0.38 12.79 0.07
C PHE A 76 0.48 12.82 -1.46
N ALA A 77 -0.57 12.40 -2.16
CA ALA A 77 -0.59 12.37 -3.62
C ALA A 77 -0.55 13.77 -4.24
N ARG A 78 -1.06 14.80 -3.55
CA ARG A 78 -1.20 16.18 -4.06
C ARG A 78 -0.18 17.16 -3.49
N ASN A 79 0.47 16.86 -2.37
CA ASN A 79 1.39 17.77 -1.73
C ASN A 79 2.66 17.94 -2.58
N GLU A 80 3.01 19.20 -2.88
CA GLU A 80 4.21 19.53 -3.68
C GLU A 80 5.51 19.33 -2.93
N ASP A 81 5.48 19.37 -1.61
CA ASP A 81 6.65 19.13 -0.74
C ASP A 81 6.95 17.63 -0.57
N ASP A 82 6.02 16.75 -0.94
CA ASP A 82 6.20 15.32 -0.86
C ASP A 82 6.81 14.74 -2.14
N PRO A 83 7.61 13.67 -2.08
CA PRO A 83 8.35 13.15 -3.22
C PRO A 83 7.48 12.55 -4.33
N HIS A 84 6.19 12.31 -4.07
CA HIS A 84 5.27 11.66 -5.00
C HIS A 84 5.07 12.45 -6.30
N LEU A 85 4.77 13.76 -6.22
CA LEU A 85 4.46 14.56 -7.41
C LEU A 85 5.64 14.65 -8.37
N ASP A 86 6.86 14.76 -7.86
CA ASP A 86 8.06 14.81 -8.67
C ASP A 86 8.32 13.51 -9.43
N VAL A 87 8.08 12.36 -8.77
CA VAL A 87 8.19 11.03 -9.40
C VAL A 87 7.10 10.88 -10.47
N TRP A 88 5.87 11.30 -10.17
CA TRP A 88 4.73 11.25 -11.07
C TRP A 88 4.92 12.11 -12.31
N ARG A 89 5.34 13.38 -12.15
CA ARG A 89 5.65 14.30 -13.26
C ARG A 89 6.76 13.75 -14.16
N ARG A 90 7.83 13.19 -13.57
CA ARG A 90 8.93 12.56 -14.31
C ARG A 90 8.50 11.32 -15.07
N TYR A 91 7.64 10.50 -14.46
CA TYR A 91 7.06 9.33 -15.13
C TYR A 91 6.32 9.74 -16.39
N TRP A 92 5.35 10.65 -16.29
CA TRP A 92 4.57 11.09 -17.45
C TRP A 92 5.41 11.79 -18.53
N LYS A 93 6.41 12.56 -18.13
CA LYS A 93 7.35 13.18 -19.09
C LYS A 93 8.14 12.15 -19.89
N ARG A 94 8.47 11.00 -19.30
CA ARG A 94 9.25 9.94 -19.94
C ARG A 94 8.40 8.96 -20.75
N VAL A 95 7.25 8.61 -20.22
CA VAL A 95 6.38 7.56 -20.80
C VAL A 95 5.39 8.16 -21.77
N GLY A 96 4.79 9.31 -21.43
CA GLY A 96 3.74 9.94 -22.25
C GLY A 96 2.61 8.94 -22.52
N THR A 97 2.21 8.83 -23.77
CA THR A 97 1.19 7.89 -24.26
C THR A 97 1.77 6.59 -24.80
N SER A 98 3.08 6.33 -24.59
CA SER A 98 3.71 5.09 -25.07
C SER A 98 3.20 3.88 -24.29
N ASP A 99 3.18 2.71 -24.92
CA ASP A 99 2.82 1.44 -24.29
C ASP A 99 4.00 0.76 -23.59
N ARG A 100 5.16 1.44 -23.50
CA ARG A 100 6.41 0.90 -22.92
C ARG A 100 6.26 0.50 -21.46
N SER A 101 5.59 1.30 -20.67
CA SER A 101 5.29 1.03 -19.26
C SER A 101 3.94 1.63 -18.89
N GLY A 102 3.32 1.05 -17.90
CA GLY A 102 2.06 1.51 -17.34
C GLY A 102 2.07 1.45 -15.82
N ILE A 103 1.17 2.15 -15.20
CA ILE A 103 0.92 2.11 -13.77
C ILE A 103 -0.57 1.89 -13.54
N TRP A 104 -0.89 1.10 -12.54
CA TRP A 104 -2.26 0.89 -12.09
C TRP A 104 -2.32 1.05 -10.58
N HIS A 105 -3.44 1.45 -10.08
CA HIS A 105 -3.74 1.44 -8.66
C HIS A 105 -5.23 1.18 -8.42
N GLU A 106 -5.52 0.69 -7.22
CA GLU A 106 -6.87 0.48 -6.72
C GLU A 106 -6.93 0.98 -5.28
N THR A 107 -8.05 1.60 -4.92
CA THR A 107 -8.29 2.14 -3.58
C THR A 107 -9.56 1.54 -3.02
N TYR A 108 -9.47 0.96 -1.83
CA TYR A 108 -10.60 0.37 -1.11
C TYR A 108 -10.77 1.07 0.23
N LEU A 109 -11.96 1.62 0.46
CA LEU A 109 -12.34 2.17 1.76
C LEU A 109 -12.90 1.02 2.59
N VAL A 110 -12.26 0.73 3.71
CA VAL A 110 -12.62 -0.37 4.59
C VAL A 110 -13.18 0.20 5.87
N ARG A 111 -14.43 -0.15 6.20
CA ARG A 111 -15.06 0.26 7.44
C ARG A 111 -14.60 -0.61 8.60
N ALA A 112 -14.63 -0.04 9.78
CA ALA A 112 -14.40 -0.79 11.02
C ALA A 112 -15.30 -2.03 11.07
N GLY A 113 -14.69 -3.19 11.33
CA GLY A 113 -15.40 -4.48 11.36
C GLY A 113 -15.69 -5.12 10.00
N GLU A 114 -15.40 -4.48 8.88
CA GLU A 114 -15.60 -5.04 7.52
C GLU A 114 -14.32 -5.67 6.94
N TYR A 115 -13.45 -6.15 7.79
CA TYR A 115 -12.23 -6.86 7.41
C TYR A 115 -11.94 -8.00 8.38
N GLU A 116 -11.17 -8.97 7.94
CA GLU A 116 -10.58 -9.99 8.80
C GLU A 116 -9.20 -10.38 8.28
N GLY A 117 -8.33 -10.77 9.19
CA GLY A 117 -7.02 -11.31 8.83
C GLY A 117 -6.57 -12.33 9.86
N ILE A 118 -6.05 -13.47 9.39
CA ILE A 118 -5.51 -14.51 10.25
C ILE A 118 -4.08 -14.86 9.85
N TYR A 119 -3.24 -15.09 10.83
CA TYR A 119 -1.81 -15.38 10.67
C TYR A 119 -1.47 -16.64 11.47
N GLY A 120 -1.28 -17.75 10.77
CA GLY A 120 -0.84 -19.02 11.33
C GLY A 120 0.60 -19.29 10.96
N ASN A 121 1.48 -19.43 11.97
CA ASN A 121 2.92 -19.67 11.77
C ASN A 121 3.58 -18.69 10.79
N MET A 122 3.13 -17.44 10.79
CA MET A 122 3.60 -16.38 9.90
C MET A 122 4.15 -15.20 10.71
N PRO A 123 5.23 -14.56 10.25
CA PRO A 123 5.56 -13.23 10.73
C PRO A 123 4.47 -12.22 10.34
N PRO A 124 4.46 -11.00 10.91
CA PRO A 124 3.57 -9.94 10.45
C PRO A 124 3.67 -9.75 8.93
N PHE A 125 2.55 -9.84 8.24
CA PHE A 125 2.45 -9.74 6.79
C PHE A 125 1.19 -8.99 6.37
N GLY A 126 1.25 -8.22 5.30
CA GLY A 126 0.12 -7.45 4.81
C GLY A 126 -0.47 -6.55 5.88
N LEU A 127 -1.77 -6.64 6.14
CA LEU A 127 -2.46 -5.89 7.19
C LEU A 127 -1.82 -6.08 8.58
N GLY A 128 -1.26 -7.24 8.86
CA GLY A 128 -0.58 -7.52 10.12
C GLY A 128 0.67 -6.68 10.40
N LYS A 129 1.20 -5.96 9.38
CA LYS A 129 2.26 -4.96 9.57
C LYS A 129 1.73 -3.57 9.91
N ALA A 130 0.49 -3.29 9.54
CA ALA A 130 -0.16 -2.00 9.71
C ALA A 130 -1.10 -1.98 10.93
N ALA A 131 -1.40 -3.15 11.48
CA ALA A 131 -2.37 -3.39 12.54
C ALA A 131 -1.71 -4.00 13.77
N ARG A 132 -2.41 -4.00 14.89
CA ARG A 132 -2.04 -4.76 16.06
C ARG A 132 -2.36 -6.25 15.85
N LEU A 133 -1.43 -7.13 16.18
CA LEU A 133 -1.65 -8.58 16.15
C LEU A 133 -2.07 -9.08 17.53
N VAL A 134 -3.23 -9.72 17.61
CA VAL A 134 -3.78 -10.30 18.84
C VAL A 134 -4.04 -11.81 18.68
N PRO A 135 -4.13 -12.58 19.77
CA PRO A 135 -4.45 -13.99 19.70
C PRO A 135 -5.78 -14.25 18.97
N ALA A 136 -5.81 -15.26 18.12
CA ALA A 136 -7.02 -15.67 17.38
C ALA A 136 -7.80 -16.78 18.12
N SER A 137 -7.41 -17.15 19.33
CA SER A 137 -7.91 -18.32 20.08
C SER A 137 -9.40 -18.25 20.41
N GLU A 138 -9.96 -17.05 20.48
CA GLU A 138 -11.39 -16.84 20.81
C GLU A 138 -12.31 -16.77 19.57
N THR A 139 -11.74 -16.86 18.37
CA THR A 139 -12.48 -16.66 17.12
C THR A 139 -12.20 -17.76 16.12
N SER A 140 -13.07 -18.80 16.13
CA SER A 140 -12.89 -20.02 15.32
C SER A 140 -13.19 -19.87 13.84
N SER A 141 -13.95 -18.83 13.42
CA SER A 141 -14.36 -18.63 12.03
C SER A 141 -14.08 -17.21 11.53
N ALA A 142 -13.98 -17.03 10.20
CA ALA A 142 -13.88 -15.72 9.58
C ALA A 142 -15.05 -14.81 9.99
N ARG A 143 -16.26 -15.36 10.06
CA ARG A 143 -17.46 -14.62 10.47
C ARG A 143 -17.41 -14.12 11.93
N SER A 144 -16.79 -14.91 12.83
CA SER A 144 -16.62 -14.48 14.22
C SER A 144 -15.56 -13.39 14.34
N ARG A 145 -14.51 -13.45 13.53
CA ARG A 145 -13.46 -12.41 13.48
C ARG A 145 -13.97 -11.08 12.92
N LEU A 146 -14.79 -11.11 11.87
CA LEU A 146 -15.46 -9.92 11.34
C LEU A 146 -16.29 -9.21 12.42
N ARG A 147 -17.06 -9.96 13.20
CA ARG A 147 -17.88 -9.39 14.30
C ARG A 147 -17.03 -8.84 15.46
N SER A 148 -15.89 -9.45 15.75
CA SER A 148 -15.02 -9.01 16.84
C SER A 148 -14.17 -7.80 16.48
N SER A 149 -14.10 -7.43 15.21
CA SER A 149 -13.41 -6.23 14.71
C SER A 149 -14.37 -5.03 14.54
N ALA A 150 -15.67 -5.23 14.78
CA ALA A 150 -16.64 -4.14 14.84
C ALA A 150 -16.48 -3.37 16.16
N PRO A 151 -16.68 -2.03 16.16
CA PRO A 151 -16.61 -1.19 17.36
C PRO A 151 -17.68 -1.55 18.39
#